data_df9457eeb32feb974f7bb05931f3293c
#
_entry.id   df9457eeb32feb974f7bb05931f3293c
#
_cell.length_a   1.000
_cell.length_b   1.000
_cell.length_c   1.000
_cell.angle_alpha   90.00
_cell.angle_beta   90.00
_cell.angle_gamma   90.00
#
_symmetry.space_group_name_H-M   'P 1'
#
loop_
_entity.id
_entity.type
_entity.pdbx_description
1 polymer ?
#
loop_
_entity_poly.entity_id
_entity_poly.type
_entity_poly.pdbx_seq_one_letter_code
_entity_poly.pdbx_strand_id
1 'polypeptide(L)'
;MKKILFVMPTLRDGGAERSLVNLLTELPEDKYEIDLLLLKKQGTFLSQVPAYVNILKQPPVLKKLYGPVRKAGIYMPVKVFGNLLARIVKSGMGNQKAFMWEYFYKPVIDGLDKEYDVAVGYLGGESTYYIVDKVNAKRKIHWVHNDYRTSGMPKKYDLKLFPKVDAVVTISEECLAILKEEFPQFQDKFYCIENITSSAVIKARAKEFIPEEYKGYENIILSVGRLSEQKGFDMAISAASKLKKKGIKFKWFIIGSGPLKDKLNDQIEKENVKDHVELLGTKSNPYPYIKNCDIFVQPSRYEGKSVVIDEAKILAKPIVATAYPTVKDQIQNDNEGIIVELNVDGIVHGIVALCSDNVKKQQIVAYLEKQEYGNQNEVKKYINLIEGKMKI
;
A
#
# COMPACT_ATOMS: atom_id res chain seq x y z
N MET A 1 -16.12 19.65 17.24
CA MET A 1 -15.49 18.69 16.29
C MET A 1 -15.26 17.38 17.00
N LYS A 2 -15.47 16.24 16.35
CA LYS A 2 -15.08 14.93 16.89
C LYS A 2 -13.57 14.79 16.90
N LYS A 3 -13.03 14.26 17.97
CA LYS A 3 -11.58 13.98 18.13
C LYS A 3 -11.26 12.57 17.67
N ILE A 4 -10.46 12.45 16.64
CA ILE A 4 -10.08 11.17 16.06
C ILE A 4 -8.57 10.97 16.18
N LEU A 5 -8.16 9.79 16.63
CA LEU A 5 -6.77 9.37 16.62
C LEU A 5 -6.58 8.28 15.58
N PHE A 6 -5.68 8.48 14.63
CA PHE A 6 -5.13 7.41 13.81
C PHE A 6 -3.77 6.97 14.35
N VAL A 7 -3.57 5.67 14.46
CA VAL A 7 -2.27 5.08 14.84
C VAL A 7 -1.76 4.21 13.72
N MET A 8 -0.52 4.45 13.30
CA MET A 8 0.15 3.74 12.21
C MET A 8 1.60 3.42 12.60
N PRO A 9 2.21 2.30 12.18
CA PRO A 9 3.61 2.02 12.49
C PRO A 9 4.57 3.05 11.89
N THR A 10 4.41 3.36 10.61
CA THR A 10 5.22 4.31 9.83
C THR A 10 4.38 4.89 8.70
N LEU A 11 4.92 5.85 7.94
CA LEU A 11 4.37 6.30 6.65
C LEU A 11 5.38 6.05 5.52
N ARG A 12 5.91 4.82 5.44
CA ARG A 12 6.78 4.40 4.35
C ARG A 12 6.00 4.23 3.04
N ASP A 13 6.55 3.48 2.12
CA ASP A 13 6.13 3.27 0.74
C ASP A 13 5.14 2.10 0.55
N GLY A 14 4.32 1.80 1.57
CA GLY A 14 3.31 0.74 1.51
C GLY A 14 1.94 1.22 1.01
N GLY A 15 1.11 0.26 0.58
CA GLY A 15 -0.26 0.53 0.14
C GLY A 15 -1.18 1.04 1.26
N ALA A 16 -1.06 0.49 2.47
CA ALA A 16 -1.83 0.92 3.63
C ALA A 16 -1.48 2.36 4.06
N GLU A 17 -0.19 2.72 4.00
CA GLU A 17 0.29 4.06 4.30
C GLU A 17 -0.25 5.09 3.31
N ARG A 18 -0.24 4.75 2.02
CA ARG A 18 -0.84 5.58 0.96
C ARG A 18 -2.34 5.73 1.16
N SER A 19 -3.04 4.63 1.46
CA SER A 19 -4.47 4.62 1.75
C SER A 19 -4.83 5.54 2.92
N LEU A 20 -4.04 5.53 4.00
CA LEU A 20 -4.26 6.45 5.12
C LEU A 20 -4.14 7.92 4.68
N VAL A 21 -3.09 8.27 3.94
CA VAL A 21 -2.90 9.65 3.48
C VAL A 21 -4.04 10.09 2.55
N ASN A 22 -4.48 9.22 1.64
CA ASN A 22 -5.63 9.49 0.78
C ASN A 22 -6.90 9.70 1.62
N LEU A 23 -7.16 8.83 2.60
CA LEU A 23 -8.30 8.98 3.51
C LEU A 23 -8.23 10.32 4.26
N LEU A 24 -7.08 10.65 4.84
CA LEU A 24 -6.89 11.91 5.55
C LEU A 24 -7.14 13.13 4.65
N THR A 25 -6.85 13.05 3.36
CA THR A 25 -7.10 14.12 2.40
C THR A 25 -8.59 14.31 2.09
N GLU A 26 -9.37 13.22 2.14
CA GLU A 26 -10.80 13.24 1.80
C GLU A 26 -11.72 13.48 3.01
N LEU A 27 -11.20 13.35 4.23
CA LEU A 27 -12.00 13.63 5.44
C LEU A 27 -12.24 15.15 5.59
N PRO A 28 -13.48 15.56 5.93
CA PRO A 28 -13.81 16.98 6.07
C PRO A 28 -13.12 17.62 7.29
N GLU A 29 -12.24 18.58 7.06
CA GLU A 29 -11.44 19.24 8.09
C GLU A 29 -12.28 20.07 9.09
N ASP A 30 -13.43 20.54 8.65
CA ASP A 30 -14.38 21.33 9.47
C ASP A 30 -15.14 20.47 10.50
N LYS A 31 -15.17 19.13 10.32
CA LYS A 31 -15.93 18.21 11.20
C LYS A 31 -15.07 17.49 12.22
N TYR A 32 -13.79 17.28 11.91
CA TYR A 32 -12.91 16.41 12.68
C TYR A 32 -11.65 17.12 13.14
N GLU A 33 -11.28 16.90 14.41
CA GLU A 33 -9.97 17.18 14.95
C GLU A 33 -9.16 15.88 14.89
N ILE A 34 -8.18 15.81 13.97
CA ILE A 34 -7.46 14.57 13.67
C ILE A 34 -6.03 14.63 14.19
N ASP A 35 -5.71 13.69 15.07
CA ASP A 35 -4.35 13.39 15.49
C ASP A 35 -3.84 12.13 14.79
N LEU A 36 -2.58 12.15 14.38
CA LEU A 36 -1.87 11.00 13.80
C LEU A 36 -0.67 10.65 14.69
N LEU A 37 -0.69 9.46 15.29
CA LEU A 37 0.45 8.91 16.01
C LEU A 37 1.16 7.87 15.15
N LEU A 38 2.44 8.10 14.89
CA LEU A 38 3.32 7.13 14.25
C LEU A 38 4.18 6.45 15.31
N LEU A 39 4.13 5.10 15.40
CA LEU A 39 4.98 4.36 16.33
C LEU A 39 6.46 4.63 16.05
N LYS A 40 6.80 4.85 14.79
CA LYS A 40 8.10 5.36 14.35
C LYS A 40 7.89 6.47 13.32
N LYS A 41 8.23 7.72 13.68
CA LYS A 41 8.04 8.90 12.81
C LYS A 41 9.05 8.87 11.66
N GLN A 42 8.69 8.20 10.57
CA GLN A 42 9.48 8.10 9.34
C GLN A 42 8.60 7.65 8.16
N GLY A 43 9.01 8.02 6.97
CA GLY A 43 8.41 7.54 5.72
C GLY A 43 8.29 8.62 4.67
N THR A 44 8.17 8.20 3.41
CA THR A 44 8.08 9.06 2.22
C THR A 44 6.76 9.82 2.15
N PHE A 45 5.70 9.30 2.81
CA PHE A 45 4.39 9.94 2.83
C PHE A 45 4.20 10.99 3.94
N LEU A 46 5.20 11.21 4.81
CA LEU A 46 5.10 12.22 5.88
C LEU A 46 4.81 13.64 5.38
N SER A 47 5.44 14.03 4.27
CA SER A 47 5.24 15.34 3.65
C SER A 47 3.90 15.49 2.92
N GLN A 48 3.14 14.41 2.82
CA GLN A 48 1.86 14.36 2.12
C GLN A 48 0.67 14.34 3.07
N VAL A 49 0.93 14.28 4.38
CA VAL A 49 -0.13 14.39 5.39
C VAL A 49 -0.70 15.80 5.33
N PRO A 50 -2.03 15.96 5.21
CA PRO A 50 -2.68 17.27 5.16
C PRO A 50 -2.30 18.15 6.35
N ALA A 51 -2.19 19.47 6.12
CA ALA A 51 -1.73 20.41 7.12
C ALA A 51 -2.65 20.51 8.36
N TYR A 52 -3.94 20.21 8.21
CA TYR A 52 -4.90 20.20 9.31
C TYR A 52 -4.79 18.98 10.23
N VAL A 53 -4.04 17.94 9.82
CA VAL A 53 -3.80 16.75 10.65
C VAL A 53 -2.61 16.99 11.56
N ASN A 54 -2.84 16.88 12.86
CA ASN A 54 -1.79 17.06 13.86
C ASN A 54 -0.96 15.77 14.03
N ILE A 55 0.28 15.77 13.57
CA ILE A 55 1.20 14.63 13.78
C ILE A 55 1.80 14.71 15.18
N LEU A 56 1.32 13.85 16.08
CA LEU A 56 1.73 13.81 17.47
C LEU A 56 3.22 13.56 17.66
N LYS A 57 3.77 14.17 18.70
CA LYS A 57 5.07 13.75 19.22
C LYS A 57 4.92 12.37 19.88
N GLN A 58 5.82 11.46 19.55
CA GLN A 58 5.82 10.14 20.18
C GLN A 58 6.05 10.26 21.69
N PRO A 59 5.28 9.54 22.54
CA PRO A 59 5.61 9.38 23.94
C PRO A 59 7.08 8.95 24.12
N PRO A 60 7.79 9.43 25.15
CA PRO A 60 9.23 9.22 25.28
C PRO A 60 9.66 7.73 25.25
N VAL A 61 8.92 6.88 25.96
CA VAL A 61 9.21 5.43 26.02
C VAL A 61 8.94 4.77 24.66
N LEU A 62 7.81 5.12 24.01
CA LEU A 62 7.46 4.64 22.68
C LEU A 62 8.58 4.96 21.67
N LYS A 63 9.06 6.21 21.68
CA LYS A 63 10.17 6.66 20.84
C LYS A 63 11.46 5.86 21.06
N LYS A 64 11.77 5.50 22.31
CA LYS A 64 12.95 4.69 22.64
C LYS A 64 12.79 3.25 22.17
N LEU A 65 11.65 2.63 22.39
CA LEU A 65 11.39 1.23 22.03
C LEU A 65 11.32 1.03 20.51
N TYR A 66 10.73 1.93 19.75
CA TYR A 66 10.64 1.85 18.28
C TYR A 66 11.82 2.48 17.54
N GLY A 67 12.68 3.22 18.24
CA GLY A 67 13.91 3.81 17.71
C GLY A 67 15.07 2.80 17.57
N PRO A 68 16.28 3.24 17.15
CA PRO A 68 17.46 2.39 17.12
C PRO A 68 17.83 1.84 18.52
N VAL A 69 18.38 0.61 18.58
CA VAL A 69 18.74 -0.04 19.85
C VAL A 69 19.68 0.82 20.70
N ARG A 70 20.69 1.46 20.07
CA ARG A 70 21.64 2.37 20.73
C ARG A 70 20.99 3.60 21.43
N LYS A 71 19.74 3.96 21.04
CA LYS A 71 18.99 5.07 21.63
C LYS A 71 17.95 4.61 22.66
N ALA A 72 17.86 3.30 22.92
CA ALA A 72 16.86 2.74 23.84
C ALA A 72 17.17 3.07 25.32
N GLY A 73 18.43 3.35 25.67
CA GLY A 73 18.83 3.67 27.05
C GLY A 73 18.48 2.53 28.00
N ILE A 74 17.82 2.84 29.12
CA ILE A 74 17.39 1.88 30.15
C ILE A 74 16.42 0.80 29.61
N TYR A 75 15.78 1.02 28.45
CA TYR A 75 14.89 0.05 27.79
C TYR A 75 15.63 -0.87 26.82
N MET A 76 16.96 -0.77 26.71
CA MET A 76 17.77 -1.65 25.84
C MET A 76 17.59 -3.14 26.21
N PRO A 77 17.62 -3.54 27.50
CA PRO A 77 17.36 -4.92 27.88
C PRO A 77 15.99 -5.41 27.45
N VAL A 78 14.94 -4.61 27.66
CA VAL A 78 13.57 -4.92 27.25
C VAL A 78 13.53 -5.20 25.74
N LYS A 79 14.20 -4.38 24.96
CA LYS A 79 14.21 -4.49 23.50
C LYS A 79 15.03 -5.66 22.98
N VAL A 80 16.25 -5.83 23.50
CA VAL A 80 17.16 -6.88 23.01
C VAL A 80 16.75 -8.26 23.52
N PHE A 81 16.59 -8.39 24.83
CA PHE A 81 16.23 -9.66 25.48
C PHE A 81 14.82 -10.10 25.07
N GLY A 82 13.86 -9.15 25.05
CA GLY A 82 12.50 -9.43 24.61
C GLY A 82 12.45 -9.95 23.17
N ASN A 83 13.17 -9.33 22.23
CA ASN A 83 13.22 -9.79 20.84
C ASN A 83 13.89 -11.17 20.71
N LEU A 84 14.96 -11.43 21.48
CA LEU A 84 15.60 -12.73 21.50
C LEU A 84 14.64 -13.82 21.99
N LEU A 85 13.99 -13.55 23.13
CA LEU A 85 13.03 -14.48 23.72
C LEU A 85 11.82 -14.70 22.79
N ALA A 86 11.30 -13.64 22.17
CA ALA A 86 10.20 -13.75 21.22
C ALA A 86 10.53 -14.67 20.04
N ARG A 87 11.76 -14.60 19.51
CA ARG A 87 12.23 -15.47 18.42
C ARG A 87 12.35 -16.93 18.84
N ILE A 88 12.75 -17.19 20.09
CA ILE A 88 12.86 -18.56 20.62
C ILE A 88 11.48 -19.16 20.90
N VAL A 89 10.58 -18.38 21.49
CA VAL A 89 9.30 -18.88 22.00
C VAL A 89 8.19 -18.87 20.95
N LYS A 90 8.27 -18.00 19.93
CA LYS A 90 7.22 -17.77 18.94
C LYS A 90 7.72 -17.92 17.51
N SER A 91 7.02 -18.71 16.73
CA SER A 91 7.17 -18.76 15.27
C SER A 91 6.32 -17.70 14.59
N GLY A 92 6.86 -17.11 13.52
CA GLY A 92 6.18 -16.08 12.72
C GLY A 92 6.25 -14.68 13.32
N MET A 93 6.43 -13.70 12.44
CA MET A 93 6.65 -12.30 12.83
C MET A 93 5.48 -11.69 13.61
N GLY A 94 4.24 -12.00 13.23
CA GLY A 94 3.04 -11.52 13.92
C GLY A 94 2.97 -11.99 15.36
N ASN A 95 3.20 -13.29 15.60
CA ASN A 95 3.23 -13.86 16.95
C ASN A 95 4.36 -13.29 17.79
N GLN A 96 5.55 -13.04 17.21
CA GLN A 96 6.68 -12.41 17.91
C GLN A 96 6.34 -10.98 18.34
N LYS A 97 5.72 -10.18 17.47
CA LYS A 97 5.28 -8.81 17.78
C LYS A 97 4.21 -8.78 18.86
N ALA A 98 3.21 -9.67 18.79
CA ALA A 98 2.19 -9.78 19.81
C ALA A 98 2.78 -10.16 21.19
N PHE A 99 3.70 -11.11 21.21
CA PHE A 99 4.43 -11.50 22.42
C PHE A 99 5.25 -10.33 22.98
N MET A 100 6.00 -9.63 22.12
CA MET A 100 6.76 -8.44 22.52
C MET A 100 5.86 -7.37 23.12
N TRP A 101 4.70 -7.13 22.49
CA TRP A 101 3.73 -6.18 23.02
C TRP A 101 3.22 -6.60 24.40
N GLU A 102 2.69 -7.81 24.53
CA GLU A 102 2.01 -8.28 25.73
C GLU A 102 2.91 -8.30 26.96
N TYR A 103 4.16 -8.77 26.82
CA TYR A 103 5.06 -9.02 27.95
C TYR A 103 6.14 -7.95 28.17
N PHE A 104 6.49 -7.17 27.15
CA PHE A 104 7.61 -6.25 27.23
C PHE A 104 7.26 -4.78 26.96
N TYR A 105 6.41 -4.49 26.00
CA TYR A 105 6.13 -3.11 25.62
C TYR A 105 4.96 -2.52 26.39
N LYS A 106 3.86 -3.25 26.47
CA LYS A 106 2.67 -2.80 27.18
C LYS A 106 2.94 -2.39 28.65
N PRO A 107 3.76 -3.09 29.47
CA PRO A 107 4.01 -2.69 30.85
C PRO A 107 4.75 -1.35 30.99
N VAL A 108 5.53 -0.94 29.98
CA VAL A 108 6.45 0.20 30.10
C VAL A 108 6.08 1.40 29.21
N ILE A 109 5.22 1.22 28.21
CA ILE A 109 4.79 2.31 27.32
C ILE A 109 3.67 3.11 27.99
N ASP A 110 3.83 4.44 28.00
CA ASP A 110 2.81 5.36 28.49
C ASP A 110 1.63 5.45 27.53
N GLY A 111 0.44 5.72 28.07
CA GLY A 111 -0.74 6.08 27.32
C GLY A 111 -0.70 7.51 26.78
N LEU A 112 -1.77 7.91 26.10
CA LEU A 112 -2.04 9.31 25.77
C LEU A 112 -3.03 9.87 26.79
N ASP A 113 -2.74 11.07 27.31
CA ASP A 113 -3.62 11.75 28.28
C ASP A 113 -4.90 12.28 27.62
N LYS A 114 -4.85 12.55 26.31
CA LYS A 114 -5.98 13.07 25.54
C LYS A 114 -7.05 11.99 25.34
N GLU A 115 -8.30 12.37 25.56
CA GLU A 115 -9.46 11.55 25.24
C GLU A 115 -9.92 11.75 23.80
N TYR A 116 -10.32 10.64 23.15
CA TYR A 116 -10.78 10.64 21.77
C TYR A 116 -12.21 10.09 21.66
N ASP A 117 -12.96 10.59 20.69
CA ASP A 117 -14.24 10.00 20.33
C ASP A 117 -14.03 8.69 19.57
N VAL A 118 -12.99 8.64 18.72
CA VAL A 118 -12.64 7.44 17.93
C VAL A 118 -11.12 7.27 17.90
N ALA A 119 -10.65 6.04 18.10
CA ALA A 119 -9.26 5.66 17.89
C ALA A 119 -9.18 4.54 16.85
N VAL A 120 -8.36 4.73 15.83
CA VAL A 120 -8.20 3.82 14.68
C VAL A 120 -6.78 3.25 14.65
N GLY A 121 -6.63 1.95 14.84
CA GLY A 121 -5.41 1.22 14.51
C GLY A 121 -5.44 0.89 13.02
N TYR A 122 -4.92 1.80 12.18
CA TYR A 122 -5.10 1.74 10.73
C TYR A 122 -4.29 0.64 10.03
N LEU A 123 -3.37 -0.01 10.73
CA LEU A 123 -2.71 -1.24 10.29
C LEU A 123 -2.71 -2.23 11.46
N GLY A 124 -3.10 -3.45 11.20
CA GLY A 124 -3.18 -4.51 12.22
C GLY A 124 -1.87 -4.74 13.00
N GLY A 125 -2.00 -5.34 14.17
CA GLY A 125 -0.88 -5.57 15.08
C GLY A 125 -0.64 -4.39 16.04
N GLU A 126 0.60 -3.92 16.13
CA GLU A 126 1.05 -2.97 17.17
C GLU A 126 0.26 -1.65 17.23
N SER A 127 -0.27 -1.17 16.09
CA SER A 127 -1.13 0.02 16.07
C SER A 127 -2.43 -0.21 16.83
N THR A 128 -3.05 -1.37 16.62
CA THR A 128 -4.28 -1.73 17.32
C THR A 128 -4.01 -2.08 18.77
N TYR A 129 -2.89 -2.74 19.07
CA TYR A 129 -2.51 -3.01 20.46
C TYR A 129 -2.38 -1.71 21.25
N TYR A 130 -1.76 -0.69 20.64
CA TYR A 130 -1.60 0.61 21.26
C TYR A 130 -2.94 1.29 21.54
N ILE A 131 -3.87 1.35 20.57
CA ILE A 131 -5.17 1.99 20.81
C ILE A 131 -6.01 1.24 21.84
N VAL A 132 -5.91 -0.09 21.89
CA VAL A 132 -6.69 -0.89 22.86
C VAL A 132 -6.16 -0.70 24.28
N ASP A 133 -4.85 -0.73 24.47
CA ASP A 133 -4.25 -0.79 25.79
C ASP A 133 -3.83 0.58 26.34
N LYS A 134 -3.65 1.61 25.48
CA LYS A 134 -2.95 2.86 25.83
C LYS A 134 -3.71 4.13 25.47
N VAL A 135 -4.89 4.01 24.87
CA VAL A 135 -5.69 5.17 24.45
C VAL A 135 -7.07 5.14 25.09
N ASN A 136 -7.46 6.25 25.71
CA ASN A 136 -8.83 6.47 26.14
C ASN A 136 -9.66 6.96 24.95
N ALA A 137 -10.55 6.10 24.43
CA ALA A 137 -11.43 6.42 23.32
C ALA A 137 -12.78 5.75 23.49
N LYS A 138 -13.86 6.48 23.13
CA LYS A 138 -15.25 5.98 23.23
C LYS A 138 -15.47 4.83 22.23
N ARG A 139 -14.78 4.85 21.09
CA ARG A 139 -14.86 3.85 20.04
C ARG A 139 -13.47 3.49 19.52
N LYS A 140 -13.21 2.19 19.33
CA LYS A 140 -11.92 1.68 18.84
C LYS A 140 -12.14 0.83 17.59
N ILE A 141 -11.39 1.12 16.53
CA ILE A 141 -11.51 0.49 15.23
C ILE A 141 -10.17 -0.16 14.84
N HIS A 142 -10.23 -1.42 14.44
CA HIS A 142 -9.10 -2.18 13.95
C HIS A 142 -9.16 -2.33 12.43
N TRP A 143 -8.03 -2.12 11.74
CA TRP A 143 -7.95 -2.24 10.28
C TRP A 143 -7.03 -3.37 9.84
N VAL A 144 -7.51 -4.23 8.93
CA VAL A 144 -6.79 -5.38 8.35
C VAL A 144 -6.66 -5.16 6.85
N HIS A 145 -5.44 -4.83 6.38
CA HIS A 145 -5.16 -4.52 4.96
C HIS A 145 -4.71 -5.71 4.11
N ASN A 146 -4.65 -6.91 4.66
CA ASN A 146 -4.17 -8.11 3.96
C ASN A 146 -5.12 -9.28 4.17
N ASP A 147 -5.00 -10.30 3.32
CA ASP A 147 -5.57 -11.62 3.59
C ASP A 147 -5.06 -12.13 4.94
N TYR A 148 -5.99 -12.40 5.84
CA TYR A 148 -5.68 -12.79 7.21
C TYR A 148 -4.92 -14.13 7.29
N ARG A 149 -5.23 -15.11 6.41
CA ARG A 149 -4.59 -16.43 6.40
C ARG A 149 -3.12 -16.37 6.00
N THR A 150 -2.81 -15.54 5.01
CA THR A 150 -1.48 -15.48 4.41
C THR A 150 -0.57 -14.42 5.04
N SER A 151 -1.15 -13.47 5.80
CA SER A 151 -0.42 -12.33 6.38
C SER A 151 0.43 -12.68 7.61
N GLY A 152 0.27 -13.89 8.18
CA GLY A 152 0.99 -14.30 9.40
C GLY A 152 0.55 -13.55 10.65
N MET A 153 -0.69 -13.04 10.69
CA MET A 153 -1.26 -12.36 11.85
C MET A 153 -1.48 -13.35 13.03
N PRO A 154 -1.37 -12.86 14.28
CA PRO A 154 -1.36 -13.72 15.47
C PRO A 154 -2.78 -14.09 15.93
N LYS A 155 -3.44 -15.05 15.28
CA LYS A 155 -4.83 -15.46 15.54
C LYS A 155 -5.18 -15.60 17.02
N LYS A 156 -4.32 -16.26 17.81
CA LYS A 156 -4.55 -16.45 19.26
C LYS A 156 -4.57 -15.14 20.04
N TYR A 157 -3.84 -14.13 19.57
CA TYR A 157 -3.83 -12.82 20.19
C TYR A 157 -5.04 -12.00 19.73
N ASP A 158 -5.38 -12.06 18.45
CA ASP A 158 -6.51 -11.34 17.89
C ASP A 158 -7.86 -11.83 18.41
N LEU A 159 -7.98 -13.11 18.77
CA LEU A 159 -9.13 -13.64 19.53
C LEU A 159 -9.35 -12.93 20.88
N LYS A 160 -8.28 -12.44 21.53
CA LYS A 160 -8.37 -11.63 22.75
C LYS A 160 -8.53 -10.14 22.49
N LEU A 161 -8.18 -9.68 21.29
CA LEU A 161 -8.20 -8.30 20.87
C LEU A 161 -9.56 -7.87 20.31
N PHE A 162 -10.17 -8.68 19.46
CA PHE A 162 -11.43 -8.34 18.77
C PHE A 162 -12.61 -8.05 19.71
N PRO A 163 -12.75 -8.71 20.88
CA PRO A 163 -13.75 -8.28 21.87
C PRO A 163 -13.59 -6.83 22.35
N LYS A 164 -12.38 -6.28 22.31
CA LYS A 164 -12.01 -4.95 22.83
C LYS A 164 -12.09 -3.82 21.81
N VAL A 165 -12.45 -4.14 20.57
CA VAL A 165 -12.69 -3.16 19.51
C VAL A 165 -14.15 -3.19 19.09
N ASP A 166 -14.65 -2.05 18.62
CA ASP A 166 -16.04 -1.88 18.20
C ASP A 166 -16.26 -2.30 16.75
N ALA A 167 -15.21 -2.23 15.94
CA ALA A 167 -15.23 -2.65 14.53
C ALA A 167 -13.88 -3.18 14.08
N VAL A 168 -13.92 -4.16 13.19
CA VAL A 168 -12.78 -4.68 12.43
C VAL A 168 -13.08 -4.46 10.96
N VAL A 169 -12.22 -3.72 10.28
CA VAL A 169 -12.41 -3.33 8.89
C VAL A 169 -11.39 -4.01 8.00
N THR A 170 -11.83 -4.47 6.84
CA THR A 170 -10.95 -4.97 5.78
C THR A 170 -11.27 -4.30 4.45
N ILE A 171 -10.46 -4.57 3.42
CA ILE A 171 -10.39 -3.77 2.20
C ILE A 171 -11.03 -4.42 0.96
N SER A 172 -11.53 -5.65 1.08
CA SER A 172 -12.22 -6.35 -0.01
C SER A 172 -13.22 -7.37 0.54
N GLU A 173 -14.21 -7.74 -0.26
CA GLU A 173 -15.19 -8.77 0.10
C GLU A 173 -14.55 -10.14 0.30
N GLU A 174 -13.49 -10.46 -0.44
CA GLU A 174 -12.73 -11.69 -0.26
C GLU A 174 -12.04 -11.71 1.12
N CYS A 175 -11.37 -10.63 1.50
CA CYS A 175 -10.77 -10.50 2.83
C CYS A 175 -11.83 -10.53 3.94
N LEU A 176 -13.03 -9.98 3.68
CA LEU A 176 -14.16 -10.04 4.61
C LEU A 176 -14.66 -11.48 4.80
N ALA A 177 -14.81 -12.23 3.71
CA ALA A 177 -15.20 -13.64 3.77
C ALA A 177 -14.19 -14.46 4.59
N ILE A 178 -12.90 -14.26 4.33
CA ILE A 178 -11.81 -14.90 5.10
C ILE A 178 -11.89 -14.56 6.60
N LEU A 179 -12.10 -13.29 6.96
CA LEU A 179 -12.25 -12.91 8.36
C LEU A 179 -13.44 -13.56 9.04
N LYS A 180 -14.59 -13.66 8.34
CA LYS A 180 -15.80 -14.33 8.85
C LYS A 180 -15.58 -15.82 9.06
N GLU A 181 -14.84 -16.49 8.18
CA GLU A 181 -14.46 -17.89 8.33
C GLU A 181 -13.46 -18.11 9.48
N GLU A 182 -12.46 -17.24 9.60
CA GLU A 182 -11.44 -17.37 10.65
C GLU A 182 -11.96 -17.02 12.06
N PHE A 183 -12.96 -16.12 12.15
CA PHE A 183 -13.50 -15.60 13.41
C PHE A 183 -15.04 -15.53 13.40
N PRO A 184 -15.75 -16.66 13.25
CA PRO A 184 -17.19 -16.66 13.09
C PRO A 184 -17.95 -16.03 14.26
N GLN A 185 -17.37 -16.00 15.46
CA GLN A 185 -17.96 -15.40 16.65
C GLN A 185 -17.97 -13.86 16.68
N PHE A 186 -17.32 -13.19 15.71
CA PHE A 186 -17.22 -11.73 15.65
C PHE A 186 -17.74 -11.15 14.33
N GLN A 187 -18.56 -11.90 13.59
CA GLN A 187 -19.05 -11.49 12.26
C GLN A 187 -19.80 -10.16 12.28
N ASP A 188 -20.48 -9.86 13.38
CA ASP A 188 -21.20 -8.61 13.64
C ASP A 188 -20.31 -7.37 13.79
N LYS A 189 -18.99 -7.56 13.87
CA LYS A 189 -18.02 -6.47 13.94
C LYS A 189 -17.24 -6.25 12.65
N PHE A 190 -17.42 -7.08 11.63
CA PHE A 190 -16.62 -7.07 10.42
C PHE A 190 -17.26 -6.25 9.31
N TYR A 191 -16.49 -5.34 8.74
CA TYR A 191 -16.91 -4.43 7.68
C TYR A 191 -15.92 -4.46 6.52
N CYS A 192 -16.45 -4.36 5.29
CA CYS A 192 -15.64 -4.13 4.10
C CYS A 192 -15.70 -2.65 3.72
N ILE A 193 -14.54 -1.98 3.71
CA ILE A 193 -14.38 -0.62 3.19
C ILE A 193 -13.12 -0.58 2.35
N GLU A 194 -13.26 -0.33 1.06
CA GLU A 194 -12.13 -0.28 0.15
C GLU A 194 -11.20 0.91 0.44
N ASN A 195 -9.92 0.74 0.12
CA ASN A 195 -8.96 1.83 0.17
C ASN A 195 -9.37 2.96 -0.77
N ILE A 196 -9.28 4.20 -0.30
CA ILE A 196 -9.64 5.36 -1.12
C ILE A 196 -8.57 5.60 -2.18
N THR A 197 -9.02 5.71 -3.42
CA THR A 197 -8.25 6.15 -4.57
C THR A 197 -8.89 7.41 -5.13
N SER A 198 -8.35 8.57 -4.76
CA SER A 198 -8.89 9.87 -5.18
C SER A 198 -8.33 10.26 -6.55
N SER A 199 -9.20 10.31 -7.56
CA SER A 199 -8.82 10.74 -8.91
C SER A 199 -8.38 12.20 -8.94
N ALA A 200 -8.99 13.05 -8.13
CA ALA A 200 -8.63 14.48 -8.03
C ALA A 200 -7.21 14.66 -7.50
N VAL A 201 -6.87 13.96 -6.41
CA VAL A 201 -5.52 13.99 -5.81
C VAL A 201 -4.47 13.45 -6.77
N ILE A 202 -4.74 12.31 -7.42
CA ILE A 202 -3.81 11.70 -8.38
C ILE A 202 -3.57 12.62 -9.57
N LYS A 203 -4.64 13.17 -10.17
CA LYS A 203 -4.53 14.10 -11.32
C LYS A 203 -3.82 15.40 -10.94
N ALA A 204 -4.04 15.95 -9.75
CA ALA A 204 -3.34 17.14 -9.26
C ALA A 204 -1.84 16.86 -9.09
N ARG A 205 -1.49 15.79 -8.38
CA ARG A 205 -0.11 15.42 -8.11
C ARG A 205 0.65 14.96 -9.35
N ALA A 206 -0.02 14.43 -10.35
CA ALA A 206 0.58 14.07 -11.62
C ALA A 206 1.09 15.27 -12.44
N LYS A 207 0.72 16.49 -12.05
CA LYS A 207 1.14 17.75 -12.68
C LYS A 207 2.29 18.44 -11.96
N GLU A 208 2.76 17.92 -10.83
CA GLU A 208 3.77 18.58 -9.99
C GLU A 208 5.11 18.77 -10.70
N PHE A 209 5.52 17.86 -11.57
CA PHE A 209 6.73 17.94 -12.37
C PHE A 209 6.67 17.04 -13.61
N ILE A 210 7.63 17.21 -14.52
CA ILE A 210 7.91 16.30 -15.63
C ILE A 210 9.19 15.53 -15.29
N PRO A 211 9.19 14.17 -15.35
CA PRO A 211 10.39 13.40 -15.03
C PRO A 211 11.55 13.71 -15.97
N GLU A 212 12.67 14.20 -15.40
CA GLU A 212 13.90 14.50 -16.14
C GLU A 212 14.49 13.22 -16.77
N GLU A 213 14.30 12.07 -16.09
CA GLU A 213 14.77 10.76 -16.54
C GLU A 213 14.14 10.32 -17.88
N TYR A 214 13.04 10.96 -18.29
CA TYR A 214 12.33 10.61 -19.53
C TYR A 214 12.85 11.37 -20.76
N LYS A 215 13.68 12.39 -20.57
CA LYS A 215 14.18 13.21 -21.67
C LYS A 215 15.00 12.40 -22.68
N GLY A 216 14.70 12.58 -23.95
CA GLY A 216 15.43 11.99 -25.06
C GLY A 216 15.08 10.55 -25.39
N TYR A 217 14.07 9.97 -24.72
CA TYR A 217 13.61 8.60 -25.03
C TYR A 217 12.27 8.62 -25.76
N GLU A 218 12.11 7.65 -26.65
CA GLU A 218 10.85 7.30 -27.33
C GLU A 218 10.27 6.03 -26.67
N ASN A 219 8.95 5.88 -26.67
CA ASN A 219 8.22 4.74 -26.09
C ASN A 219 8.65 4.45 -24.64
N ILE A 220 8.30 5.36 -23.77
CA ILE A 220 8.56 5.23 -22.34
C ILE A 220 7.61 4.22 -21.72
N ILE A 221 8.19 3.12 -21.24
CA ILE A 221 7.47 2.06 -20.52
C ILE A 221 7.71 2.26 -19.02
N LEU A 222 6.65 2.13 -18.24
CA LEU A 222 6.74 2.25 -16.78
C LEU A 222 6.12 1.04 -16.09
N SER A 223 6.79 0.59 -15.04
CA SER A 223 6.24 -0.32 -14.03
C SER A 223 6.45 0.24 -12.63
N VAL A 224 5.48 0.05 -11.74
CA VAL A 224 5.55 0.54 -10.36
C VAL A 224 5.18 -0.59 -9.40
N GLY A 225 6.05 -0.89 -8.43
CA GLY A 225 5.74 -1.91 -7.44
C GLY A 225 6.94 -2.35 -6.62
N ARG A 226 6.67 -3.18 -5.60
CA ARG A 226 7.71 -3.76 -4.76
C ARG A 226 8.60 -4.70 -5.57
N LEU A 227 9.92 -4.60 -5.45
CA LEU A 227 10.85 -5.51 -6.11
C LEU A 227 10.85 -6.89 -5.43
N SER A 228 9.83 -7.70 -5.75
CA SER A 228 9.55 -9.02 -5.20
C SER A 228 9.15 -10.00 -6.32
N GLU A 229 9.19 -11.29 -6.06
CA GLU A 229 8.81 -12.34 -7.02
C GLU A 229 7.38 -12.16 -7.53
N GLN A 230 6.46 -11.75 -6.66
CA GLN A 230 5.07 -11.45 -6.99
C GLN A 230 4.94 -10.51 -8.19
N LYS A 231 5.74 -9.44 -8.22
CA LYS A 231 5.63 -8.36 -9.21
C LYS A 231 6.22 -8.69 -10.58
N GLY A 232 6.96 -9.80 -10.72
CA GLY A 232 7.41 -10.34 -12.00
C GLY A 232 8.38 -9.46 -12.78
N PHE A 233 9.16 -8.59 -12.13
CA PHE A 233 10.10 -7.70 -12.82
C PHE A 233 11.26 -8.46 -13.50
N ASP A 234 11.54 -9.67 -13.08
CA ASP A 234 12.41 -10.60 -13.81
C ASP A 234 11.87 -10.93 -15.21
N MET A 235 10.57 -11.16 -15.34
CA MET A 235 9.93 -11.35 -16.67
C MET A 235 9.96 -10.05 -17.48
N ALA A 236 9.81 -8.88 -16.85
CA ALA A 236 9.91 -7.59 -17.52
C ALA A 236 11.31 -7.37 -18.12
N ILE A 237 12.38 -7.68 -17.39
CA ILE A 237 13.76 -7.56 -17.86
C ILE A 237 14.00 -8.52 -19.04
N SER A 238 13.55 -9.77 -18.95
CA SER A 238 13.66 -10.72 -20.05
C SER A 238 12.82 -10.31 -21.27
N ALA A 239 11.66 -9.67 -21.06
CA ALA A 239 10.87 -9.09 -22.14
C ALA A 239 11.62 -7.93 -22.82
N ALA A 240 12.26 -7.05 -22.04
CA ALA A 240 13.09 -5.98 -22.57
C ALA A 240 14.24 -6.51 -23.46
N SER A 241 14.88 -7.61 -23.08
CA SER A 241 15.89 -8.27 -23.90
C SER A 241 15.34 -8.73 -25.25
N LYS A 242 14.12 -9.30 -25.28
CA LYS A 242 13.47 -9.71 -26.53
C LYS A 242 13.02 -8.50 -27.38
N LEU A 243 12.52 -7.42 -26.75
CA LEU A 243 12.15 -6.19 -27.46
C LEU A 243 13.38 -5.53 -28.11
N LYS A 244 14.51 -5.48 -27.41
CA LYS A 244 15.81 -5.01 -27.97
C LYS A 244 16.21 -5.82 -29.20
N LYS A 245 16.13 -7.15 -29.13
CA LYS A 245 16.45 -8.05 -30.28
C LYS A 245 15.51 -7.82 -31.46
N LYS A 246 14.28 -7.37 -31.24
CA LYS A 246 13.31 -7.00 -32.29
C LYS A 246 13.54 -5.60 -32.85
N GLY A 247 14.53 -4.85 -32.35
CA GLY A 247 14.84 -3.49 -32.81
C GLY A 247 13.84 -2.44 -32.36
N ILE A 248 13.00 -2.73 -31.38
CA ILE A 248 12.04 -1.74 -30.82
C ILE A 248 12.84 -0.70 -30.03
N LYS A 249 12.60 0.57 -30.32
CA LYS A 249 13.15 1.68 -29.51
C LYS A 249 12.25 1.89 -28.31
N PHE A 250 12.79 1.79 -27.09
CA PHE A 250 12.08 2.01 -25.84
C PHE A 250 13.03 2.30 -24.69
N LYS A 251 12.50 2.88 -23.60
CA LYS A 251 13.14 2.90 -22.29
C LYS A 251 12.12 2.45 -21.25
N TRP A 252 12.47 1.44 -20.45
CA TRP A 252 11.61 0.88 -19.41
C TRP A 252 12.11 1.26 -18.04
N PHE A 253 11.35 2.09 -17.36
CA PHE A 253 11.63 2.49 -15.99
C PHE A 253 10.82 1.63 -15.01
N ILE A 254 11.46 1.25 -13.91
CA ILE A 254 10.83 0.47 -12.83
C ILE A 254 10.98 1.27 -11.52
N ILE A 255 9.86 1.70 -10.96
CA ILE A 255 9.81 2.42 -9.69
C ILE A 255 9.47 1.45 -8.57
N GLY A 256 10.31 1.42 -7.53
CA GLY A 256 10.08 0.63 -6.34
C GLY A 256 11.34 0.21 -5.62
N SER A 257 11.16 -0.46 -4.50
CA SER A 257 12.23 -1.06 -3.71
C SER A 257 11.83 -2.47 -3.27
N GLY A 258 12.78 -3.29 -2.89
CA GLY A 258 12.47 -4.63 -2.41
C GLY A 258 13.67 -5.56 -2.36
N PRO A 259 13.47 -6.79 -1.85
CA PRO A 259 14.56 -7.75 -1.62
C PRO A 259 15.25 -8.24 -2.89
N LEU A 260 14.60 -8.12 -4.06
CA LEU A 260 15.16 -8.57 -5.33
C LEU A 260 16.00 -7.51 -6.05
N LYS A 261 16.23 -6.32 -5.48
CA LYS A 261 16.93 -5.21 -6.16
C LYS A 261 18.26 -5.65 -6.78
N ASP A 262 19.11 -6.30 -6.00
CA ASP A 262 20.45 -6.69 -6.46
C ASP A 262 20.34 -7.77 -7.54
N LYS A 263 19.49 -8.78 -7.34
CA LYS A 263 19.23 -9.84 -8.34
C LYS A 263 18.70 -9.28 -9.67
N LEU A 264 17.84 -8.26 -9.63
CA LEU A 264 17.31 -7.63 -10.84
C LEU A 264 18.39 -6.80 -11.55
N ASN A 265 19.26 -6.10 -10.81
CA ASN A 265 20.41 -5.40 -11.40
C ASN A 265 21.37 -6.38 -12.08
N ASP A 266 21.68 -7.50 -11.44
CA ASP A 266 22.53 -8.56 -12.04
C ASP A 266 21.91 -9.12 -13.33
N GLN A 267 20.57 -9.27 -13.35
CA GLN A 267 19.85 -9.73 -14.54
C GLN A 267 19.90 -8.68 -15.67
N ILE A 268 19.75 -7.39 -15.37
CA ILE A 268 19.86 -6.29 -16.34
C ILE A 268 21.25 -6.31 -17.03
N GLU A 269 22.31 -6.49 -16.26
CA GLU A 269 23.68 -6.60 -16.81
C GLU A 269 23.84 -7.88 -17.63
N LYS A 270 23.43 -9.05 -17.10
CA LYS A 270 23.55 -10.36 -17.75
C LYS A 270 22.79 -10.39 -19.08
N GLU A 271 21.60 -9.81 -19.17
CA GLU A 271 20.79 -9.76 -20.39
C GLU A 271 21.18 -8.59 -21.31
N ASN A 272 22.19 -7.78 -20.91
CA ASN A 272 22.71 -6.66 -21.68
C ASN A 272 21.61 -5.65 -22.08
N VAL A 273 20.76 -5.26 -21.12
CA VAL A 273 19.64 -4.31 -21.30
C VAL A 273 19.75 -3.04 -20.46
N LYS A 274 20.91 -2.72 -19.93
CA LYS A 274 21.18 -1.55 -19.11
C LYS A 274 20.76 -0.22 -19.77
N ASP A 275 20.96 -0.09 -21.06
CA ASP A 275 20.55 1.10 -21.84
C ASP A 275 19.02 1.18 -22.01
N HIS A 276 18.28 0.07 -21.79
CA HIS A 276 16.85 -0.05 -22.01
C HIS A 276 16.04 -0.15 -20.73
N VAL A 277 16.60 -0.68 -19.64
CA VAL A 277 15.90 -0.86 -18.36
C VAL A 277 16.62 -0.13 -17.24
N GLU A 278 15.87 0.57 -16.39
CA GLU A 278 16.41 1.30 -15.26
C GLU A 278 15.53 1.16 -14.01
N LEU A 279 16.16 0.81 -12.87
CA LEU A 279 15.52 0.76 -11.56
C LEU A 279 15.65 2.13 -10.89
N LEU A 280 14.59 2.94 -10.86
CA LEU A 280 14.59 4.30 -10.33
C LEU A 280 14.55 4.37 -8.78
N GLY A 281 14.45 3.22 -8.10
CA GLY A 281 14.22 3.19 -6.67
C GLY A 281 12.83 3.70 -6.29
N THR A 282 12.62 4.01 -5.01
CA THR A 282 11.34 4.52 -4.52
C THR A 282 11.18 6.00 -4.85
N LYS A 283 10.04 6.38 -5.41
CA LYS A 283 9.65 7.78 -5.64
C LYS A 283 8.50 8.15 -4.71
N SER A 284 8.58 9.28 -4.04
CA SER A 284 7.53 9.80 -3.14
C SER A 284 6.25 10.18 -3.89
N ASN A 285 6.40 10.63 -5.13
CA ASN A 285 5.30 10.90 -6.05
C ASN A 285 5.53 10.16 -7.38
N PRO A 286 4.91 8.98 -7.60
CA PRO A 286 5.05 8.25 -8.86
C PRO A 286 4.12 8.77 -9.96
N TYR A 287 3.13 9.60 -9.64
CA TYR A 287 2.09 10.02 -10.58
C TYR A 287 2.59 10.82 -11.79
N PRO A 288 3.58 11.73 -11.67
CA PRO A 288 4.20 12.37 -12.84
C PRO A 288 4.85 11.35 -13.79
N TYR A 289 5.47 10.29 -13.24
CA TYR A 289 6.05 9.22 -14.06
C TYR A 289 4.96 8.44 -14.78
N ILE A 290 3.87 8.07 -14.08
CA ILE A 290 2.73 7.37 -14.70
C ILE A 290 2.10 8.27 -15.77
N LYS A 291 1.86 9.55 -15.48
CA LYS A 291 1.24 10.48 -16.44
C LYS A 291 2.06 10.66 -17.73
N ASN A 292 3.37 10.64 -17.65
CA ASN A 292 4.24 10.93 -18.78
C ASN A 292 4.81 9.66 -19.45
N CYS A 293 4.48 8.44 -19.00
CA CYS A 293 4.82 7.23 -19.74
C CYS A 293 3.87 7.00 -20.93
N ASP A 294 4.32 6.24 -21.91
CA ASP A 294 3.52 5.82 -23.06
C ASP A 294 2.73 4.55 -22.81
N ILE A 295 3.31 3.63 -22.05
CA ILE A 295 2.71 2.33 -21.71
C ILE A 295 3.01 2.01 -20.25
N PHE A 296 1.97 1.66 -19.49
CA PHE A 296 2.11 1.13 -18.15
C PHE A 296 2.09 -0.40 -18.20
N VAL A 297 3.10 -1.07 -17.61
CA VAL A 297 3.20 -2.53 -17.63
C VAL A 297 3.14 -3.10 -16.22
N GLN A 298 2.20 -4.02 -16.00
CA GLN A 298 2.04 -4.77 -14.75
C GLN A 298 2.36 -6.25 -14.98
N PRO A 299 3.61 -6.69 -14.84
CA PRO A 299 4.03 -8.06 -15.16
C PRO A 299 3.86 -9.02 -13.98
N SER A 300 2.89 -8.77 -13.12
CA SER A 300 2.70 -9.52 -11.87
C SER A 300 2.33 -10.97 -12.09
N ARG A 301 2.78 -11.85 -11.20
CA ARG A 301 2.38 -13.26 -11.15
C ARG A 301 1.03 -13.43 -10.45
N TYR A 302 0.77 -12.63 -9.44
CA TYR A 302 -0.50 -12.61 -8.72
C TYR A 302 -0.70 -11.24 -8.03
N GLU A 303 -1.95 -10.83 -7.92
CA GLU A 303 -2.39 -9.63 -7.18
C GLU A 303 -3.72 -9.95 -6.49
N GLY A 304 -4.03 -9.21 -5.42
CA GLY A 304 -5.40 -9.06 -4.96
C GLY A 304 -6.10 -7.99 -5.80
N LYS A 305 -6.02 -6.72 -5.37
CA LYS A 305 -6.40 -5.54 -6.17
C LYS A 305 -5.19 -4.64 -6.33
N SER A 306 -4.74 -4.43 -7.58
CA SER A 306 -3.53 -3.64 -7.86
C SER A 306 -3.85 -2.15 -7.93
N VAL A 307 -3.54 -1.41 -6.87
CA VAL A 307 -3.78 0.05 -6.77
C VAL A 307 -3.11 0.82 -7.91
N VAL A 308 -1.94 0.39 -8.37
CA VAL A 308 -1.22 1.09 -9.45
C VAL A 308 -1.88 0.94 -10.82
N ILE A 309 -2.69 -0.10 -11.03
CA ILE A 309 -3.56 -0.21 -12.22
C ILE A 309 -4.65 0.87 -12.18
N ASP A 310 -5.32 1.04 -11.04
CA ASP A 310 -6.32 2.09 -10.88
C ASP A 310 -5.69 3.48 -11.08
N GLU A 311 -4.47 3.70 -10.58
CA GLU A 311 -3.70 4.93 -10.78
C GLU A 311 -3.37 5.17 -12.27
N ALA A 312 -2.98 4.14 -13.00
CA ALA A 312 -2.71 4.21 -14.44
C ALA A 312 -3.99 4.52 -15.24
N LYS A 313 -5.12 3.89 -14.89
CA LYS A 313 -6.44 4.17 -15.49
C LYS A 313 -6.88 5.62 -15.25
N ILE A 314 -6.76 6.12 -14.03
CA ILE A 314 -7.08 7.53 -13.67
C ILE A 314 -6.24 8.51 -14.51
N LEU A 315 -5.00 8.16 -14.81
CA LEU A 315 -4.09 8.97 -15.62
C LEU A 315 -4.15 8.65 -17.11
N ALA A 316 -5.16 7.88 -17.53
CA ALA A 316 -5.45 7.49 -18.92
C ALA A 316 -4.24 6.87 -19.64
N LYS A 317 -3.56 5.91 -18.97
CA LYS A 317 -2.42 5.22 -19.56
C LYS A 317 -2.80 3.84 -20.10
N PRO A 318 -2.43 3.53 -21.36
CA PRO A 318 -2.59 2.18 -21.88
C PRO A 318 -1.83 1.17 -21.02
N ILE A 319 -2.51 0.10 -20.63
CA ILE A 319 -1.97 -0.90 -19.70
C ILE A 319 -1.67 -2.19 -20.45
N VAL A 320 -0.53 -2.79 -20.18
CA VAL A 320 -0.23 -4.20 -20.48
C VAL A 320 -0.13 -4.93 -19.15
N ALA A 321 -0.99 -5.92 -18.91
CA ALA A 321 -0.98 -6.70 -17.69
C ALA A 321 -0.98 -8.19 -17.98
N THR A 322 -0.21 -8.95 -17.23
CA THR A 322 -0.23 -10.41 -17.28
C THR A 322 -1.55 -10.96 -16.77
N ALA A 323 -1.98 -12.11 -17.26
CA ALA A 323 -3.22 -12.78 -16.91
C ALA A 323 -3.16 -13.45 -15.51
N TYR A 324 -2.88 -12.67 -14.46
CA TYR A 324 -3.05 -13.15 -13.09
C TYR A 324 -4.55 -13.28 -12.73
N PRO A 325 -4.92 -14.11 -11.73
CA PRO A 325 -6.33 -14.52 -11.52
C PRO A 325 -7.35 -13.37 -11.46
N THR A 326 -7.02 -12.25 -10.79
CA THR A 326 -7.94 -11.12 -10.55
C THR A 326 -7.85 -10.02 -11.62
N VAL A 327 -7.03 -10.16 -12.66
CA VAL A 327 -6.78 -9.07 -13.63
C VAL A 327 -8.03 -8.63 -14.37
N LYS A 328 -8.92 -9.57 -14.68
CA LYS A 328 -10.18 -9.29 -15.41
C LYS A 328 -11.17 -8.47 -14.60
N ASP A 329 -11.04 -8.45 -13.28
CA ASP A 329 -11.88 -7.64 -12.38
C ASP A 329 -11.43 -6.16 -12.38
N GLN A 330 -10.19 -5.90 -12.86
CA GLN A 330 -9.61 -4.55 -12.88
C GLN A 330 -9.44 -3.96 -14.28
N ILE A 331 -9.29 -4.77 -15.32
CA ILE A 331 -9.01 -4.33 -16.69
C ILE A 331 -10.02 -4.94 -17.65
N GLN A 332 -10.77 -4.08 -18.34
CA GLN A 332 -11.55 -4.47 -19.51
C GLN A 332 -10.59 -4.61 -20.71
N ASN A 333 -10.34 -5.88 -21.10
CA ASN A 333 -9.40 -6.17 -22.19
C ASN A 333 -9.77 -5.42 -23.46
N ASP A 334 -8.77 -4.89 -24.18
CA ASP A 334 -8.85 -4.08 -25.39
C ASP A 334 -9.47 -2.69 -25.23
N ASN A 335 -10.20 -2.39 -24.15
CA ASN A 335 -10.76 -1.07 -23.87
C ASN A 335 -9.86 -0.24 -22.93
N GLU A 336 -9.38 -0.84 -21.86
CA GLU A 336 -8.55 -0.17 -20.85
C GLU A 336 -7.06 -0.56 -20.94
N GLY A 337 -6.79 -1.64 -21.64
CA GLY A 337 -5.43 -2.19 -21.80
C GLY A 337 -5.47 -3.55 -22.46
N ILE A 338 -4.34 -4.23 -22.49
CA ILE A 338 -4.17 -5.56 -23.06
C ILE A 338 -3.80 -6.53 -21.94
N ILE A 339 -4.65 -7.55 -21.74
CA ILE A 339 -4.34 -8.67 -20.87
C ILE A 339 -3.59 -9.72 -21.70
N VAL A 340 -2.37 -10.06 -21.27
CA VAL A 340 -1.47 -10.95 -21.97
C VAL A 340 -1.19 -12.21 -21.17
N GLU A 341 -0.74 -13.28 -21.84
CA GLU A 341 -0.30 -14.48 -21.14
C GLU A 341 0.73 -14.18 -20.05
N LEU A 342 0.67 -14.94 -18.95
CA LEU A 342 1.55 -14.77 -17.79
C LEU A 342 2.93 -15.38 -18.08
N ASN A 343 3.61 -14.82 -19.09
CA ASN A 343 4.96 -15.19 -19.50
C ASN A 343 5.66 -14.04 -20.24
N VAL A 344 6.93 -14.19 -20.50
CA VAL A 344 7.77 -13.19 -21.17
C VAL A 344 7.26 -12.84 -22.57
N ASP A 345 6.83 -13.85 -23.35
CA ASP A 345 6.36 -13.63 -24.71
C ASP A 345 5.03 -12.88 -24.78
N GLY A 346 4.13 -13.15 -23.85
CA GLY A 346 2.90 -12.38 -23.69
C GLY A 346 3.18 -10.91 -23.43
N ILE A 347 4.10 -10.60 -22.52
CA ILE A 347 4.50 -9.20 -22.22
C ILE A 347 5.07 -8.52 -23.47
N VAL A 348 5.96 -9.20 -24.20
CA VAL A 348 6.52 -8.68 -25.46
C VAL A 348 5.42 -8.42 -26.48
N HIS A 349 4.48 -9.36 -26.65
CA HIS A 349 3.37 -9.23 -27.59
C HIS A 349 2.50 -7.99 -27.27
N GLY A 350 2.10 -7.81 -26.00
CA GLY A 350 1.30 -6.67 -25.60
C GLY A 350 2.00 -5.32 -25.82
N ILE A 351 3.30 -5.23 -25.49
CA ILE A 351 4.09 -4.01 -25.72
C ILE A 351 4.24 -3.72 -27.21
N VAL A 352 4.59 -4.72 -28.03
CA VAL A 352 4.73 -4.55 -29.49
C VAL A 352 3.41 -4.10 -30.11
N ALA A 353 2.28 -4.68 -29.69
CA ALA A 353 0.95 -4.27 -30.18
C ALA A 353 0.68 -2.77 -29.92
N LEU A 354 1.01 -2.25 -28.73
CA LEU A 354 0.82 -0.84 -28.41
C LEU A 354 1.88 0.09 -29.02
N CYS A 355 3.10 -0.40 -29.28
CA CYS A 355 4.14 0.39 -29.96
C CYS A 355 3.89 0.47 -31.47
N SER A 356 3.33 -0.58 -32.10
CA SER A 356 3.15 -0.67 -33.54
C SER A 356 1.80 -0.11 -34.01
N ASP A 357 0.78 -0.10 -33.16
CA ASP A 357 -0.57 0.35 -33.46
C ASP A 357 -0.92 1.60 -32.65
N ASN A 358 -0.60 2.76 -33.21
CA ASN A 358 -0.92 4.05 -32.57
C ASN A 358 -2.43 4.29 -32.50
N VAL A 359 -3.21 3.74 -33.43
CA VAL A 359 -4.68 3.88 -33.42
C VAL A 359 -5.27 3.16 -32.23
N LYS A 360 -4.88 1.90 -32.01
CA LYS A 360 -5.28 1.12 -30.82
C LYS A 360 -4.88 1.81 -29.53
N LYS A 361 -3.65 2.32 -29.46
CA LYS A 361 -3.16 3.06 -28.29
C LYS A 361 -4.02 4.29 -28.00
N GLN A 362 -4.33 5.08 -29.01
CA GLN A 362 -5.20 6.26 -28.87
C GLN A 362 -6.65 5.91 -28.52
N GLN A 363 -7.21 4.83 -29.04
CA GLN A 363 -8.54 4.34 -28.68
C GLN A 363 -8.63 4.00 -27.20
N ILE A 364 -7.63 3.31 -26.65
CA ILE A 364 -7.54 2.97 -25.22
C ILE A 364 -7.48 4.27 -24.40
N VAL A 365 -6.60 5.21 -24.75
CA VAL A 365 -6.51 6.51 -24.04
C VAL A 365 -7.85 7.23 -24.05
N ALA A 366 -8.48 7.37 -25.23
CA ALA A 366 -9.76 8.04 -25.37
C ALA A 366 -10.91 7.36 -24.59
N TYR A 367 -10.87 6.03 -24.49
CA TYR A 367 -11.79 5.29 -23.63
C TYR A 367 -11.58 5.61 -22.17
N LEU A 368 -10.32 5.52 -21.68
CA LEU A 368 -9.94 5.81 -20.30
C LEU A 368 -10.27 7.24 -19.86
N GLU A 369 -10.07 8.22 -20.75
CA GLU A 369 -10.39 9.64 -20.47
C GLU A 369 -11.88 9.91 -20.28
N LYS A 370 -12.74 9.11 -20.90
CA LYS A 370 -14.22 9.24 -20.79
C LYS A 370 -14.78 8.61 -19.52
N GLN A 371 -14.00 7.76 -18.85
CA GLN A 371 -14.47 7.08 -17.65
C GLN A 371 -14.18 7.88 -16.38
N GLU A 372 -15.03 7.73 -15.39
CA GLU A 372 -14.77 8.22 -14.04
C GLU A 372 -14.17 7.07 -13.22
N TYR A 373 -12.87 7.15 -12.98
CA TYR A 373 -12.16 6.23 -12.11
C TYR A 373 -11.93 6.85 -10.74
N GLY A 374 -11.69 5.97 -9.78
CA GLY A 374 -11.54 6.31 -8.37
C GLY A 374 -12.79 5.93 -7.60
N ASN A 375 -12.64 5.88 -6.28
CA ASN A 375 -13.70 5.49 -5.37
C ASN A 375 -13.80 6.47 -4.19
N GLN A 376 -13.59 7.77 -4.43
CA GLN A 376 -13.69 8.78 -3.38
C GLN A 376 -15.03 8.75 -2.63
N ASN A 377 -16.10 8.22 -3.23
CA ASN A 377 -17.38 8.02 -2.55
C ASN A 377 -17.28 7.03 -1.36
N GLU A 378 -16.27 6.18 -1.34
CA GLU A 378 -16.00 5.29 -0.20
C GLU A 378 -15.75 6.09 1.10
N VAL A 379 -15.30 7.35 1.02
CA VAL A 379 -15.16 8.22 2.20
C VAL A 379 -16.44 8.28 3.03
N LYS A 380 -17.62 8.17 2.41
CA LYS A 380 -18.91 8.13 3.11
C LYS A 380 -19.02 6.92 4.04
N LYS A 381 -18.48 5.76 3.64
CA LYS A 381 -18.45 4.57 4.49
C LYS A 381 -17.51 4.76 5.68
N TYR A 382 -16.34 5.37 5.45
CA TYR A 382 -15.42 5.75 6.53
C TYR A 382 -16.08 6.71 7.53
N ILE A 383 -16.76 7.75 7.03
CA ILE A 383 -17.51 8.70 7.86
C ILE A 383 -18.60 7.97 8.66
N ASN A 384 -19.40 7.13 8.01
CA ASN A 384 -20.45 6.37 8.69
C ASN A 384 -19.89 5.43 9.77
N LEU A 385 -18.75 4.82 9.52
CA LEU A 385 -18.05 3.98 10.49
C LEU A 385 -17.57 4.81 11.70
N ILE A 386 -16.92 5.95 11.45
CA ILE A 386 -16.45 6.90 12.48
C ILE A 386 -17.64 7.46 13.28
N GLU A 387 -18.74 7.76 12.62
CA GLU A 387 -19.97 8.25 13.25
C GLU A 387 -20.76 7.17 14.03
N GLY A 388 -20.44 5.90 13.85
CA GLY A 388 -21.18 4.79 14.44
C GLY A 388 -22.53 4.51 13.76
N LYS A 389 -22.68 4.95 12.52
CA LYS A 389 -23.93 4.85 11.74
C LYS A 389 -23.91 3.67 10.77
N MET A 390 -22.81 2.95 10.68
CA MET A 390 -22.68 1.81 9.78
C MET A 390 -23.50 0.63 10.35
N LYS A 391 -24.50 0.18 9.59
CA LYS A 391 -25.24 -1.05 9.88
C LYS A 391 -24.59 -2.21 9.11
N ILE A 392 -24.61 -3.37 9.71
CA ILE A 392 -24.13 -4.64 9.11
C ILE A 392 -25.09 -5.07 8.03
#